data_bd3683fb95b995bf61e7061813dfa4ed
#
_entry.id   bd3683fb95b995bf61e7061813dfa4ed
#
_cell.length_a   1.000
_cell.length_b   1.000
_cell.length_c   1.000
_cell.angle_alpha   90.00
_cell.angle_beta   90.00
_cell.angle_gamma   90.00
#
_symmetry.space_group_name_H-M   'P 1'
#
loop_
_entity.id
_entity.type
_entity.pdbx_description
1 polymer ?
#
loop_
_entity_poly.entity_id
_entity_poly.type
_entity_poly.pdbx_seq_one_letter_code
_entity_poly.pdbx_strand_id
1 'polypeptide(L)'
;TRVRSSAASDVYKRQTFIGIAITPIKTLAQDNTLTNQEKNEGWKLLWDGKTTNGWRGARISTFPTKGWKIIGNDLVVEKSKGEESGNGGDIVTIKTYKSFELVADFKITEGANSGIKYFVDPDLNKGKGSAIGCEFQILDDEKHPDAKAGRKGNRTVGSLYDLIPAGSNKLFKKNEFNTARIIVKGNHVEHWLNGIKVVEYERNNQMWKALVAGSKYADWPNFGEGKEGHILLQDHGDEVHFKNIKIKELD
;
A
#
# COMPACT_ATOMS: atom_id res chain seq x y z
N THR A 1 1.27 95.50 -12.13
CA THR A 1 2.49 94.78 -11.91
C THR A 1 2.16 93.28 -11.89
N ARG A 2 2.59 92.57 -12.95
CA ARG A 2 2.33 91.09 -13.10
C ARG A 2 3.47 90.36 -12.43
N VAL A 3 3.12 89.37 -11.59
CA VAL A 3 4.06 88.37 -11.11
C VAL A 3 3.73 87.01 -11.80
N ARG A 4 4.72 86.48 -12.51
CA ARG A 4 4.63 85.12 -13.11
C ARG A 4 5.08 84.09 -12.08
N SER A 5 4.28 83.06 -11.84
CA SER A 5 4.65 81.92 -11.08
C SER A 5 5.17 80.83 -12.04
N SER A 6 6.36 80.34 -11.79
CA SER A 6 6.96 79.19 -12.50
C SER A 6 6.45 77.88 -11.89
N ALA A 7 5.86 77.03 -12.73
CA ALA A 7 5.50 75.68 -12.35
C ALA A 7 6.74 74.77 -12.45
N ALA A 8 7.14 74.17 -11.33
CA ALA A 8 8.13 73.11 -11.30
C ALA A 8 7.44 71.80 -11.67
N SER A 9 7.91 71.15 -12.72
CA SER A 9 7.44 69.81 -13.14
C SER A 9 8.18 68.73 -12.35
N ASP A 10 7.45 68.09 -11.44
CA ASP A 10 7.90 66.92 -10.75
C ASP A 10 7.81 65.68 -11.69
N VAL A 11 8.99 65.18 -12.11
CA VAL A 11 9.14 63.93 -12.88
C VAL A 11 9.09 62.76 -11.89
N TYR A 12 7.89 62.15 -11.70
CA TYR A 12 7.81 60.90 -10.99
C TYR A 12 8.41 59.75 -11.82
N LYS A 13 9.58 59.27 -11.43
CA LYS A 13 10.16 58.02 -11.93
C LYS A 13 9.34 56.84 -11.35
N ARG A 14 8.48 56.24 -12.16
CA ARG A 14 7.85 54.96 -11.85
C ARG A 14 8.95 53.88 -11.86
N GLN A 15 9.35 53.41 -10.71
CA GLN A 15 10.11 52.15 -10.57
C GLN A 15 9.13 50.96 -10.71
N THR A 16 9.20 50.29 -11.86
CA THR A 16 8.47 49.03 -12.08
C THR A 16 9.26 47.91 -11.41
N PHE A 17 8.81 47.45 -10.27
CA PHE A 17 9.34 46.22 -9.68
C PHE A 17 8.79 45.01 -10.47
N ILE A 18 9.62 44.37 -11.26
CA ILE A 18 9.34 43.09 -11.87
C ILE A 18 9.52 42.03 -10.74
N GLY A 19 8.44 41.67 -10.08
CA GLY A 19 8.43 40.57 -9.14
C GLY A 19 8.60 39.26 -9.92
N ILE A 20 9.78 38.66 -9.84
CA ILE A 20 9.97 37.26 -10.30
C ILE A 20 9.21 36.37 -9.34
N ALA A 21 8.04 35.88 -9.77
CA ALA A 21 7.32 34.84 -9.04
C ALA A 21 8.15 33.56 -9.15
N ILE A 22 8.90 33.24 -8.10
CA ILE A 22 9.53 31.92 -7.95
C ILE A 22 8.43 30.93 -7.62
N THR A 23 7.88 30.28 -8.64
CA THR A 23 7.04 29.09 -8.43
C THR A 23 7.93 28.01 -7.83
N PRO A 24 7.57 27.45 -6.65
CA PRO A 24 8.34 26.37 -6.08
C PRO A 24 8.29 25.19 -7.06
N ILE A 25 9.44 24.82 -7.60
CA ILE A 25 9.59 23.57 -8.35
C ILE A 25 9.27 22.47 -7.37
N LYS A 26 8.10 21.84 -7.55
CA LYS A 26 7.70 20.67 -6.79
C LYS A 26 8.66 19.55 -7.22
N THR A 27 9.76 19.39 -6.50
CA THR A 27 10.68 18.27 -6.71
C THR A 27 9.85 17.01 -6.50
N LEU A 28 9.66 16.22 -7.56
CA LEU A 28 9.03 14.90 -7.43
C LEU A 28 9.89 14.13 -6.43
N ALA A 29 9.26 13.65 -5.37
CA ALA A 29 9.96 12.81 -4.40
C ALA A 29 10.52 11.60 -5.14
N GLN A 30 11.80 11.32 -4.92
CA GLN A 30 12.44 10.15 -5.52
C GLN A 30 11.79 8.89 -4.94
N ASP A 31 11.44 7.94 -5.83
CA ASP A 31 10.88 6.66 -5.40
C ASP A 31 11.82 5.91 -4.44
N ASN A 32 11.23 5.15 -3.54
CA ASN A 32 11.92 4.32 -2.55
C ASN A 32 12.89 5.12 -1.66
N THR A 33 12.54 6.34 -1.33
CA THR A 33 13.29 7.20 -0.40
C THR A 33 12.36 7.78 0.66
N LEU A 34 12.92 8.12 1.81
CA LEU A 34 12.21 8.86 2.85
C LEU A 34 12.62 10.32 2.83
N THR A 35 11.65 11.21 2.92
CA THR A 35 11.89 12.63 3.19
C THR A 35 12.49 12.81 4.60
N ASN A 36 13.09 13.95 4.86
CA ASN A 36 13.60 14.26 6.20
C ASN A 36 12.46 14.28 7.25
N GLN A 37 11.29 14.75 6.85
CA GLN A 37 10.12 14.73 7.73
C GLN A 37 9.74 13.30 8.10
N GLU A 38 9.61 12.39 7.12
CA GLU A 38 9.28 10.99 7.38
C GLU A 38 10.31 10.30 8.28
N LYS A 39 11.61 10.56 8.07
CA LYS A 39 12.67 10.04 8.95
C LYS A 39 12.47 10.52 10.39
N ASN A 40 12.17 11.81 10.58
CA ASN A 40 11.94 12.40 11.89
C ASN A 40 10.65 11.85 12.55
N GLU A 41 9.66 11.49 11.76
CA GLU A 41 8.42 10.86 12.21
C GLU A 41 8.54 9.35 12.48
N GLY A 42 9.72 8.76 12.27
CA GLY A 42 10.00 7.35 12.56
C GLY A 42 9.65 6.38 11.44
N TRP A 43 9.39 6.85 10.22
CA TRP A 43 9.21 5.98 9.06
C TRP A 43 10.50 5.23 8.70
N LYS A 44 10.36 4.00 8.26
CA LYS A 44 11.44 3.12 7.76
C LYS A 44 11.02 2.56 6.41
N LEU A 45 11.97 2.50 5.46
CA LEU A 45 11.74 1.79 4.20
C LEU A 45 11.71 0.28 4.47
N LEU A 46 10.72 -0.39 3.91
CA LEU A 46 10.72 -1.86 3.75
C LEU A 46 11.26 -2.26 2.39
N TRP A 47 11.32 -1.33 1.43
CA TRP A 47 11.86 -1.55 0.10
C TRP A 47 12.72 -0.36 -0.31
N ASP A 48 13.99 -0.60 -0.66
CA ASP A 48 14.98 0.41 -1.03
C ASP A 48 15.12 0.64 -2.55
N GLY A 49 14.34 -0.08 -3.35
CA GLY A 49 14.38 -0.04 -4.81
C GLY A 49 15.54 -0.80 -5.45
N LYS A 50 16.38 -1.49 -4.67
CA LYS A 50 17.64 -2.08 -5.17
C LYS A 50 17.94 -3.47 -4.63
N THR A 51 17.60 -3.73 -3.37
CA THR A 51 17.98 -4.98 -2.69
C THR A 51 16.76 -5.68 -2.11
N THR A 52 16.88 -6.99 -1.88
CA THR A 52 15.83 -7.78 -1.22
C THR A 52 16.02 -7.88 0.29
N ASN A 53 16.87 -7.03 0.85
CA ASN A 53 17.14 -6.99 2.28
C ASN A 53 15.86 -6.73 3.09
N GLY A 54 15.68 -7.46 4.18
CA GLY A 54 14.50 -7.38 5.02
C GLY A 54 13.33 -8.27 4.56
N TRP A 55 13.47 -8.96 3.42
CA TRP A 55 12.46 -9.87 2.87
C TRP A 55 12.99 -11.30 2.71
N ARG A 56 12.11 -12.26 2.84
CA ARG A 56 12.31 -13.68 2.54
C ARG A 56 11.05 -14.27 1.94
N GLY A 57 11.15 -15.45 1.34
CA GLY A 57 9.94 -16.19 0.98
C GLY A 57 9.14 -16.58 2.22
N ALA A 58 7.83 -16.65 2.10
CA ALA A 58 6.97 -17.01 3.23
C ALA A 58 7.29 -18.41 3.79
N ARG A 59 7.75 -19.32 2.94
CA ARG A 59 8.02 -20.73 3.29
C ARG A 59 9.49 -21.13 3.25
N ILE A 60 10.40 -20.18 2.95
CA ILE A 60 11.85 -20.39 2.88
C ILE A 60 12.58 -19.28 3.62
N SER A 61 13.79 -19.53 4.07
CA SER A 61 14.58 -18.57 4.87
C SER A 61 15.27 -17.50 4.03
N THR A 62 15.31 -17.66 2.70
CA THR A 62 15.93 -16.71 1.76
C THR A 62 14.89 -16.04 0.88
N PHE A 63 15.28 -14.98 0.17
CA PHE A 63 14.43 -14.41 -0.87
C PHE A 63 14.29 -15.41 -2.03
N PRO A 64 13.09 -15.53 -2.68
CA PRO A 64 12.90 -16.44 -3.81
C PRO A 64 13.85 -16.12 -4.98
N THR A 65 14.37 -17.16 -5.62
CA THR A 65 15.28 -17.02 -6.79
C THR A 65 14.53 -16.86 -8.11
N LYS A 66 13.21 -16.97 -8.12
CA LYS A 66 12.31 -16.80 -9.28
C LYS A 66 10.98 -16.17 -8.83
N GLY A 67 10.18 -15.72 -9.77
CA GLY A 67 8.86 -15.18 -9.54
C GLY A 67 8.82 -13.73 -9.02
N TRP A 68 9.97 -13.24 -8.58
CA TRP A 68 10.15 -11.85 -8.14
C TRP A 68 11.36 -11.24 -8.83
N LYS A 69 11.21 -10.02 -9.35
CA LYS A 69 12.27 -9.26 -10.01
C LYS A 69 12.30 -7.82 -9.55
N ILE A 70 13.45 -7.21 -9.70
CA ILE A 70 13.62 -5.76 -9.61
C ILE A 70 13.67 -5.24 -11.04
N ILE A 71 12.68 -4.41 -11.42
CA ILE A 71 12.59 -3.79 -12.74
C ILE A 71 12.61 -2.27 -12.54
N GLY A 72 13.67 -1.62 -12.98
CA GLY A 72 13.91 -0.22 -12.59
C GLY A 72 14.08 -0.12 -11.07
N ASN A 73 13.15 0.55 -10.40
CA ASN A 73 13.09 0.66 -8.94
C ASN A 73 11.87 -0.07 -8.34
N ASP A 74 11.13 -0.82 -9.15
CA ASP A 74 9.94 -1.54 -8.70
C ASP A 74 10.32 -2.97 -8.29
N LEU A 75 9.69 -3.46 -7.23
CA LEU A 75 9.64 -4.87 -6.88
C LEU A 75 8.46 -5.50 -7.60
N VAL A 76 8.72 -6.46 -8.48
CA VAL A 76 7.73 -6.97 -9.43
C VAL A 76 7.47 -8.45 -9.22
N VAL A 77 6.19 -8.83 -9.07
CA VAL A 77 5.74 -10.21 -9.24
C VAL A 77 5.74 -10.52 -10.72
N GLU A 78 6.45 -11.55 -11.14
CA GLU A 78 6.48 -11.97 -12.53
C GLU A 78 5.20 -12.72 -12.91
N LYS A 79 4.68 -12.39 -14.07
CA LYS A 79 3.53 -13.13 -14.63
C LYS A 79 3.89 -14.61 -14.82
N SER A 80 3.01 -15.47 -14.35
CA SER A 80 3.10 -16.92 -14.54
C SER A 80 1.77 -17.47 -15.09
N LYS A 81 1.32 -18.61 -14.63
CA LYS A 81 0.08 -19.22 -15.10
C LYS A 81 -1.16 -18.86 -14.26
N GLY A 82 -1.09 -17.85 -13.39
CA GLY A 82 -2.19 -17.47 -12.49
C GLY A 82 -2.38 -18.44 -11.32
N GLU A 83 -1.39 -19.27 -11.02
CA GLU A 83 -1.42 -20.17 -9.86
C GLU A 83 -0.91 -19.44 -8.63
N GLU A 84 -1.74 -19.37 -7.58
CA GLU A 84 -1.41 -18.72 -6.31
C GLU A 84 -0.14 -19.34 -5.71
N SER A 85 0.86 -18.51 -5.43
CA SER A 85 2.19 -18.91 -4.91
C SER A 85 2.95 -19.93 -5.79
N GLY A 86 2.61 -20.02 -7.07
CA GLY A 86 3.11 -21.07 -7.96
C GLY A 86 4.48 -20.83 -8.55
N ASN A 87 4.91 -19.56 -8.68
CA ASN A 87 6.16 -19.26 -9.40
C ASN A 87 7.34 -18.86 -8.49
N GLY A 88 7.12 -18.26 -7.38
CA GLY A 88 8.17 -17.88 -6.41
C GLY A 88 7.64 -17.95 -5.01
N GLY A 89 6.33 -17.88 -4.93
CA GLY A 89 5.60 -17.81 -3.70
C GLY A 89 5.61 -16.41 -3.09
N ASP A 90 4.82 -16.25 -2.05
CA ASP A 90 4.75 -15.00 -1.31
C ASP A 90 6.07 -14.64 -0.67
N ILE A 91 6.31 -13.35 -0.53
CA ILE A 91 7.41 -12.84 0.29
C ILE A 91 6.88 -12.18 1.56
N VAL A 92 7.63 -12.35 2.65
CA VAL A 92 7.31 -11.74 3.95
C VAL A 92 8.49 -10.93 4.46
N THR A 93 8.21 -9.90 5.26
CA THR A 93 9.24 -9.21 6.01
C THR A 93 9.92 -10.18 6.98
N ILE A 94 11.23 -10.01 7.24
CA ILE A 94 11.95 -10.81 8.26
C ILE A 94 11.43 -10.42 9.66
N LYS A 95 11.18 -9.12 9.88
CA LYS A 95 10.64 -8.58 11.13
C LYS A 95 9.11 -8.75 11.18
N THR A 96 8.56 -8.95 12.38
CA THR A 96 7.13 -8.87 12.69
C THR A 96 6.74 -7.48 13.19
N TYR A 97 5.45 -7.13 13.08
CA TYR A 97 4.91 -5.83 13.47
C TYR A 97 3.61 -6.01 14.25
N LYS A 98 3.42 -5.19 15.28
CA LYS A 98 2.27 -5.21 16.19
C LYS A 98 1.27 -4.09 15.89
N SER A 99 1.69 -2.85 16.08
CA SER A 99 0.95 -1.63 15.73
C SER A 99 1.80 -0.85 14.75
N PHE A 100 1.22 -0.42 13.64
CA PHE A 100 1.99 0.21 12.57
C PHE A 100 1.09 1.02 11.62
N GLU A 101 1.72 1.87 10.87
CA GLU A 101 1.20 2.47 9.65
C GLU A 101 2.09 2.01 8.49
N LEU A 102 1.50 1.31 7.53
CA LEU A 102 2.16 0.79 6.33
C LEU A 102 1.65 1.58 5.13
N VAL A 103 2.55 1.99 4.26
CA VAL A 103 2.25 2.58 2.95
C VAL A 103 2.99 1.79 1.89
N ALA A 104 2.30 1.47 0.79
CA ALA A 104 2.89 0.85 -0.38
C ALA A 104 2.18 1.34 -1.64
N ASP A 105 2.94 1.73 -2.65
CA ASP A 105 2.39 1.98 -3.98
C ASP A 105 2.39 0.67 -4.78
N PHE A 106 1.28 0.41 -5.48
CA PHE A 106 1.12 -0.77 -6.32
C PHE A 106 0.51 -0.41 -7.68
N LYS A 107 0.90 -1.14 -8.70
CA LYS A 107 0.31 -1.07 -10.05
C LYS A 107 0.07 -2.49 -10.54
N ILE A 108 -1.11 -2.74 -11.09
CA ILE A 108 -1.51 -4.05 -11.62
C ILE A 108 -1.65 -4.02 -13.13
N THR A 109 -1.44 -5.16 -13.76
CA THR A 109 -1.82 -5.41 -15.16
C THR A 109 -3.29 -5.82 -15.25
N GLU A 110 -3.83 -5.87 -16.46
CA GLU A 110 -5.22 -6.25 -16.69
C GLU A 110 -5.50 -7.67 -16.19
N GLY A 111 -6.57 -7.80 -15.41
CA GLY A 111 -7.02 -9.05 -14.81
C GLY A 111 -6.14 -9.56 -13.66
N ALA A 112 -5.20 -8.76 -13.16
CA ALA A 112 -4.29 -9.22 -12.12
C ALA A 112 -4.93 -9.30 -10.73
N ASN A 113 -4.37 -10.22 -9.93
CA ASN A 113 -4.67 -10.45 -8.52
C ASN A 113 -3.37 -10.46 -7.70
N SER A 114 -3.39 -9.85 -6.54
CA SER A 114 -2.36 -9.84 -5.53
C SER A 114 -2.95 -9.37 -4.19
N GLY A 115 -2.12 -9.17 -3.17
CA GLY A 115 -2.55 -8.64 -1.88
C GLY A 115 -1.38 -8.17 -1.02
N ILE A 116 -1.68 -7.28 -0.10
CA ILE A 116 -0.78 -6.92 1.00
C ILE A 116 -1.39 -7.51 2.26
N LYS A 117 -0.72 -8.53 2.83
CA LYS A 117 -1.22 -9.17 4.06
C LYS A 117 -0.43 -8.71 5.27
N TYR A 118 -1.08 -8.73 6.41
CA TYR A 118 -0.51 -8.38 7.71
C TYR A 118 -1.02 -9.32 8.80
N PHE A 119 -0.35 -9.35 9.94
CA PHE A 119 -0.51 -10.41 10.94
C PHE A 119 -0.33 -11.81 10.35
N VAL A 120 0.60 -11.91 9.37
CA VAL A 120 0.89 -13.19 8.75
C VAL A 120 1.74 -14.03 9.68
N ASP A 121 1.26 -15.25 9.91
CA ASP A 121 2.02 -16.33 10.51
C ASP A 121 2.21 -17.44 9.45
N PRO A 122 3.42 -17.60 8.90
CA PRO A 122 3.68 -18.59 7.86
C PRO A 122 3.49 -20.05 8.33
N ASP A 123 3.46 -20.27 9.64
CA ASP A 123 3.28 -21.60 10.23
C ASP A 123 1.81 -22.03 10.34
N LEU A 124 0.86 -21.09 10.26
CA LEU A 124 -0.58 -21.40 10.27
C LEU A 124 -1.02 -22.25 9.08
N ASN A 125 -0.45 -21.98 7.89
CA ASN A 125 -0.72 -22.75 6.68
C ASN A 125 0.58 -23.25 6.05
N LYS A 126 0.94 -24.50 6.30
CA LYS A 126 2.11 -25.17 5.71
C LYS A 126 1.79 -25.87 4.37
N GLY A 127 0.54 -25.81 3.92
CA GLY A 127 0.07 -26.43 2.69
C GLY A 127 0.40 -25.61 1.42
N LYS A 128 -0.38 -25.81 0.37
CA LYS A 128 -0.32 -25.05 -0.88
C LYS A 128 -1.02 -23.69 -0.73
N GLY A 129 -0.69 -22.79 -1.64
CA GLY A 129 -1.28 -21.45 -1.71
C GLY A 129 -0.60 -20.44 -0.80
N SER A 130 -1.17 -19.29 -0.66
CA SER A 130 -0.63 -18.14 0.07
C SER A 130 -0.61 -18.35 1.59
N ALA A 131 0.36 -17.75 2.27
CA ALA A 131 0.38 -17.72 3.72
C ALA A 131 -0.80 -16.89 4.27
N ILE A 132 -1.28 -17.29 5.47
CA ILE A 132 -2.51 -16.76 6.06
C ILE A 132 -2.24 -15.47 6.85
N GLY A 133 -3.09 -14.48 6.64
CA GLY A 133 -3.10 -13.19 7.34
C GLY A 133 -4.29 -12.34 6.89
N CYS A 134 -4.56 -11.25 7.60
CA CYS A 134 -5.51 -10.22 7.16
C CYS A 134 -4.98 -9.58 5.89
N GLU A 135 -5.84 -9.27 4.92
CA GLU A 135 -5.41 -8.89 3.57
C GLU A 135 -6.10 -7.62 3.07
N PHE A 136 -5.30 -6.63 2.69
CA PHE A 136 -5.69 -5.55 1.81
C PHE A 136 -5.67 -6.10 0.38
N GLN A 137 -6.85 -6.29 -0.22
CA GLN A 137 -6.97 -6.89 -1.55
C GLN A 137 -6.46 -5.96 -2.65
N ILE A 138 -5.68 -6.52 -3.57
CA ILE A 138 -5.23 -5.88 -4.80
C ILE A 138 -5.76 -6.68 -5.98
N LEU A 139 -6.71 -6.11 -6.73
CA LEU A 139 -7.44 -6.84 -7.77
C LEU A 139 -7.89 -5.92 -8.91
N ASP A 140 -7.94 -6.46 -10.11
CA ASP A 140 -8.73 -5.85 -11.20
C ASP A 140 -10.21 -6.23 -11.01
N ASP A 141 -10.99 -5.35 -10.41
CA ASP A 141 -12.40 -5.58 -10.08
C ASP A 141 -13.28 -5.86 -11.32
N GLU A 142 -12.86 -5.41 -12.49
CA GLU A 142 -13.63 -5.58 -13.74
C GLU A 142 -13.34 -6.91 -14.43
N LYS A 143 -12.08 -7.34 -14.42
CA LYS A 143 -11.59 -8.45 -15.25
C LYS A 143 -11.33 -9.73 -14.46
N HIS A 144 -10.88 -9.63 -13.21
CA HIS A 144 -10.57 -10.83 -12.43
C HIS A 144 -11.85 -11.48 -11.89
N PRO A 145 -12.03 -12.82 -12.06
CA PRO A 145 -13.26 -13.51 -11.66
C PRO A 145 -13.54 -13.46 -10.16
N ASP A 146 -12.51 -13.38 -9.32
CA ASP A 146 -12.64 -13.35 -7.87
C ASP A 146 -13.38 -12.09 -7.35
N ALA A 147 -13.37 -10.99 -8.12
CA ALA A 147 -14.15 -9.79 -7.79
C ALA A 147 -15.67 -10.07 -7.66
N LYS A 148 -16.16 -11.06 -8.41
CA LYS A 148 -17.57 -11.48 -8.43
C LYS A 148 -17.86 -12.65 -7.47
N ALA A 149 -16.81 -13.27 -6.93
CA ALA A 149 -16.92 -14.29 -5.89
C ALA A 149 -17.09 -13.62 -4.51
N GLY A 150 -17.30 -14.40 -3.47
CA GLY A 150 -17.51 -13.87 -2.14
C GLY A 150 -18.90 -13.24 -1.94
N ARG A 151 -19.00 -12.26 -1.04
CA ARG A 151 -20.29 -11.66 -0.64
C ARG A 151 -20.22 -10.14 -0.73
N LYS A 152 -21.17 -9.51 -1.43
CA LYS A 152 -21.34 -8.05 -1.47
C LYS A 152 -20.05 -7.28 -1.87
N GLY A 153 -19.19 -7.87 -2.73
CA GLY A 153 -17.96 -7.24 -3.18
C GLY A 153 -16.81 -7.26 -2.18
N ASN A 154 -16.83 -8.14 -1.18
CA ASN A 154 -15.78 -8.25 -0.16
C ASN A 154 -14.45 -8.84 -0.66
N ARG A 155 -14.32 -9.05 -1.98
CA ARG A 155 -13.08 -9.46 -2.65
C ARG A 155 -12.58 -8.46 -3.69
N THR A 156 -13.10 -7.25 -3.67
CA THR A 156 -12.67 -6.17 -4.56
C THR A 156 -11.48 -5.39 -3.99
N VAL A 157 -10.79 -4.61 -4.83
CA VAL A 157 -9.60 -3.84 -4.42
C VAL A 157 -9.88 -2.97 -3.19
N GLY A 158 -8.97 -3.00 -2.22
CA GLY A 158 -9.06 -2.26 -0.95
C GLY A 158 -9.89 -2.94 0.13
N SER A 159 -10.66 -4.00 -0.18
CA SER A 159 -11.41 -4.78 0.81
C SER A 159 -10.49 -5.43 1.85
N LEU A 160 -11.02 -5.69 3.04
CA LEU A 160 -10.49 -6.75 3.87
C LEU A 160 -10.97 -8.06 3.26
N TYR A 161 -10.09 -8.73 2.52
CA TYR A 161 -10.42 -9.84 1.63
C TYR A 161 -11.31 -10.90 2.30
N ASP A 162 -12.40 -11.23 1.61
CA ASP A 162 -13.44 -12.20 1.98
C ASP A 162 -14.21 -11.89 3.29
N LEU A 163 -13.93 -10.74 3.93
CA LEU A 163 -14.53 -10.32 5.20
C LEU A 163 -15.35 -9.04 5.06
N ILE A 164 -14.73 -7.92 4.75
CA ILE A 164 -15.36 -6.59 4.71
C ILE A 164 -15.13 -5.94 3.34
N PRO A 165 -16.20 -5.58 2.62
CA PRO A 165 -16.07 -4.91 1.34
C PRO A 165 -15.50 -3.50 1.51
N ALA A 166 -14.70 -3.06 0.53
CA ALA A 166 -14.28 -1.68 0.43
C ALA A 166 -15.48 -0.76 0.17
N GLY A 167 -15.44 0.44 0.75
CA GLY A 167 -16.49 1.45 0.53
C GLY A 167 -16.68 1.79 -0.96
N SER A 168 -17.91 2.11 -1.34
CA SER A 168 -18.27 2.45 -2.73
C SER A 168 -17.60 3.75 -3.25
N ASN A 169 -17.08 4.57 -2.34
CA ASN A 169 -16.36 5.81 -2.65
C ASN A 169 -14.87 5.60 -2.98
N LYS A 170 -14.43 4.36 -3.10
CA LYS A 170 -13.03 4.05 -3.44
C LYS A 170 -12.66 4.62 -4.80
N LEU A 171 -11.45 5.18 -4.89
CA LEU A 171 -10.85 5.62 -6.15
C LEU A 171 -9.70 4.68 -6.51
N PHE A 172 -9.88 3.91 -7.56
CA PHE A 172 -8.85 3.04 -8.13
C PHE A 172 -8.45 3.56 -9.52
N LYS A 173 -7.15 3.66 -9.76
CA LYS A 173 -6.58 4.13 -11.03
C LYS A 173 -6.05 2.94 -11.81
N LYS A 174 -6.74 2.59 -12.88
CA LYS A 174 -6.34 1.48 -13.75
C LYS A 174 -5.04 1.80 -14.50
N ASN A 175 -4.13 0.83 -14.56
CA ASN A 175 -2.82 0.95 -15.24
C ASN A 175 -1.87 2.03 -14.66
N GLU A 176 -2.20 2.61 -13.52
CA GLU A 176 -1.39 3.57 -12.80
C GLU A 176 -1.00 3.04 -11.41
N PHE A 177 -0.01 3.68 -10.79
CA PHE A 177 0.26 3.41 -9.38
C PHE A 177 -0.86 3.94 -8.50
N ASN A 178 -1.27 3.08 -7.58
CA ASN A 178 -2.22 3.36 -6.51
C ASN A 178 -1.51 3.22 -5.18
N THR A 179 -1.93 4.00 -4.18
CA THR A 179 -1.36 3.94 -2.84
C THR A 179 -2.30 3.18 -1.91
N ALA A 180 -1.83 2.05 -1.40
CA ALA A 180 -2.42 1.36 -0.25
C ALA A 180 -1.81 1.92 1.03
N ARG A 181 -2.65 2.22 2.02
CA ARG A 181 -2.22 2.57 3.38
C ARG A 181 -3.03 1.75 4.37
N ILE A 182 -2.33 1.08 5.27
CA ILE A 182 -2.91 0.24 6.31
C ILE A 182 -2.47 0.78 7.66
N ILE A 183 -3.44 1.10 8.53
CA ILE A 183 -3.16 1.57 9.88
C ILE A 183 -3.64 0.51 10.85
N VAL A 184 -2.77 0.09 11.76
CA VAL A 184 -3.07 -0.85 12.83
C VAL A 184 -2.67 -0.23 14.16
N LYS A 185 -3.65 -0.06 15.06
CA LYS A 185 -3.44 0.38 16.45
C LYS A 185 -4.12 -0.61 17.39
N GLY A 186 -3.32 -1.53 17.93
CA GLY A 186 -3.88 -2.63 18.71
C GLY A 186 -4.85 -3.48 17.89
N ASN A 187 -6.14 -3.45 18.25
CA ASN A 187 -7.20 -4.18 17.53
C ASN A 187 -7.85 -3.35 16.43
N HIS A 188 -7.69 -2.03 16.45
CA HIS A 188 -8.25 -1.12 15.45
C HIS A 188 -7.46 -1.15 14.16
N VAL A 189 -8.14 -1.32 13.03
CA VAL A 189 -7.53 -1.40 11.69
C VAL A 189 -8.30 -0.56 10.69
N GLU A 190 -7.55 0.15 9.86
CA GLU A 190 -8.07 0.91 8.72
C GLU A 190 -7.36 0.53 7.43
N HIS A 191 -8.11 0.42 6.33
CA HIS A 191 -7.58 0.41 4.96
C HIS A 191 -7.89 1.72 4.26
N TRP A 192 -6.90 2.25 3.58
CA TRP A 192 -7.01 3.45 2.77
C TRP A 192 -6.50 3.18 1.36
N LEU A 193 -7.26 3.62 0.36
CA LEU A 193 -6.87 3.53 -1.06
C LEU A 193 -6.84 4.95 -1.64
N ASN A 194 -5.68 5.37 -2.13
CA ASN A 194 -5.47 6.71 -2.71
C ASN A 194 -5.96 7.86 -1.81
N GLY A 195 -5.71 7.75 -0.50
CA GLY A 195 -6.09 8.77 0.48
C GLY A 195 -7.55 8.70 0.96
N ILE A 196 -8.34 7.74 0.49
CA ILE A 196 -9.72 7.51 0.94
C ILE A 196 -9.78 6.30 1.85
N LYS A 197 -10.34 6.45 3.07
CA LYS A 197 -10.60 5.32 3.95
C LYS A 197 -11.71 4.47 3.35
N VAL A 198 -11.39 3.19 3.09
CA VAL A 198 -12.31 2.25 2.42
C VAL A 198 -12.79 1.12 3.31
N VAL A 199 -12.03 0.79 4.37
CA VAL A 199 -12.40 -0.21 5.38
C VAL A 199 -11.96 0.29 6.75
N GLU A 200 -12.76 0.00 7.78
CA GLU A 200 -12.43 0.22 9.18
C GLU A 200 -13.06 -0.88 10.04
N TYR A 201 -12.32 -1.45 10.97
CA TYR A 201 -12.82 -2.53 11.80
C TYR A 201 -12.01 -2.74 13.08
N GLU A 202 -12.61 -3.49 14.03
CA GLU A 202 -11.97 -3.94 15.25
C GLU A 202 -11.77 -5.46 15.22
N ARG A 203 -10.54 -5.92 15.44
CA ARG A 203 -10.21 -7.33 15.60
C ARG A 203 -10.58 -7.85 17.00
N ASN A 204 -10.59 -9.15 17.18
CA ASN A 204 -10.66 -9.83 18.48
C ASN A 204 -11.94 -9.59 19.28
N ASN A 205 -13.01 -9.04 18.66
CA ASN A 205 -14.33 -8.90 19.26
C ASN A 205 -15.33 -9.93 18.69
N GLN A 206 -16.56 -9.93 19.19
CA GLN A 206 -17.61 -10.86 18.71
C GLN A 206 -17.96 -10.65 17.24
N MET A 207 -17.98 -9.40 16.78
CA MET A 207 -18.23 -9.09 15.35
C MET A 207 -17.13 -9.67 14.46
N TRP A 208 -15.87 -9.53 14.86
CA TRP A 208 -14.74 -10.15 14.19
C TRP A 208 -14.91 -11.65 14.05
N LYS A 209 -15.22 -12.33 15.15
CA LYS A 209 -15.44 -13.79 15.15
C LYS A 209 -16.59 -14.21 14.23
N ALA A 210 -17.67 -13.44 14.20
CA ALA A 210 -18.81 -13.71 13.31
C ALA A 210 -18.44 -13.50 11.83
N LEU A 211 -17.64 -12.47 11.50
CA LEU A 211 -17.14 -12.25 10.14
C LEU A 211 -16.24 -13.40 9.69
N VAL A 212 -15.29 -13.81 10.52
CA VAL A 212 -14.38 -14.94 10.22
C VAL A 212 -15.16 -16.24 10.03
N ALA A 213 -16.11 -16.55 10.91
CA ALA A 213 -16.94 -17.75 10.81
C ALA A 213 -17.81 -17.79 9.53
N GLY A 214 -18.12 -16.65 8.95
CA GLY A 214 -18.86 -16.51 7.69
C GLY A 214 -18.01 -16.45 6.43
N SER A 215 -16.68 -16.58 6.53
CA SER A 215 -15.72 -16.43 5.45
C SER A 215 -15.00 -17.73 5.11
N LYS A 216 -14.15 -17.70 4.08
CA LYS A 216 -13.25 -18.82 3.75
C LYS A 216 -12.24 -19.14 4.87
N TYR A 217 -12.10 -18.26 5.85
CA TYR A 217 -11.17 -18.41 6.97
C TYR A 217 -11.79 -19.11 8.18
N ALA A 218 -13.03 -19.58 8.08
CA ALA A 218 -13.74 -20.26 9.18
C ALA A 218 -12.97 -21.46 9.75
N ASP A 219 -12.24 -22.18 8.88
CA ASP A 219 -11.45 -23.36 9.28
C ASP A 219 -10.06 -23.03 9.81
N TRP A 220 -9.70 -21.74 9.88
CA TRP A 220 -8.40 -21.30 10.36
C TRP A 220 -8.50 -20.80 11.81
N PRO A 221 -8.05 -21.61 12.79
CA PRO A 221 -8.06 -21.19 14.18
C PRO A 221 -7.26 -19.90 14.39
N ASN A 222 -7.85 -18.97 15.15
CA ASN A 222 -7.20 -17.71 15.51
C ASN A 222 -6.82 -16.81 14.33
N PHE A 223 -7.52 -16.92 13.19
CA PHE A 223 -7.29 -16.04 12.03
C PHE A 223 -7.34 -14.57 12.43
N GLY A 224 -6.23 -13.86 12.17
CA GLY A 224 -6.10 -12.43 12.47
C GLY A 224 -6.10 -12.07 13.97
N GLU A 225 -6.02 -13.04 14.88
CA GLU A 225 -6.01 -12.82 16.34
C GLU A 225 -4.59 -12.65 16.92
N GLY A 226 -3.55 -12.87 16.12
CA GLY A 226 -2.16 -12.69 16.54
C GLY A 226 -1.88 -11.29 17.07
N LYS A 227 -0.99 -11.19 18.06
CA LYS A 227 -0.55 -9.90 18.62
C LYS A 227 0.35 -9.13 17.66
N GLU A 228 1.11 -9.85 16.85
CA GLU A 228 2.02 -9.35 15.83
C GLU A 228 2.11 -10.36 14.69
N GLY A 229 2.67 -9.97 13.56
CA GLY A 229 2.89 -10.85 12.42
C GLY A 229 3.73 -10.17 11.35
N HIS A 230 4.09 -10.95 10.34
CA HIS A 230 4.82 -10.44 9.18
C HIS A 230 3.91 -9.60 8.27
N ILE A 231 4.51 -8.68 7.51
CA ILE A 231 3.89 -8.08 6.32
C ILE A 231 4.25 -8.98 5.13
N LEU A 232 3.27 -9.24 4.26
CA LEU A 232 3.42 -10.11 3.10
C LEU A 232 2.99 -9.38 1.84
N LEU A 233 3.73 -9.60 0.76
CA LEU A 233 3.29 -9.31 -0.61
C LEU A 233 3.00 -10.63 -1.31
N GLN A 234 1.82 -10.72 -1.94
CA GLN A 234 1.31 -11.96 -2.50
C GLN A 234 1.76 -12.17 -3.95
N ASP A 235 2.24 -13.38 -4.24
CA ASP A 235 2.38 -13.94 -5.59
C ASP A 235 1.11 -14.72 -5.94
N HIS A 236 0.26 -14.15 -6.80
CA HIS A 236 -0.92 -14.84 -7.35
C HIS A 236 -0.74 -15.25 -8.82
N GLY A 237 0.49 -15.20 -9.32
CA GLY A 237 0.81 -15.56 -10.70
C GLY A 237 0.53 -14.49 -11.74
N ASP A 238 0.14 -13.30 -11.31
CA ASP A 238 -0.09 -12.12 -12.16
C ASP A 238 0.99 -11.07 -11.96
N GLU A 239 1.25 -10.27 -13.00
CA GLU A 239 2.23 -9.20 -12.90
C GLU A 239 1.70 -8.02 -12.09
N VAL A 240 2.38 -7.75 -10.99
CA VAL A 240 2.10 -6.63 -10.08
C VAL A 240 3.40 -5.95 -9.70
N HIS A 241 3.40 -4.62 -9.77
CA HIS A 241 4.55 -3.79 -9.39
C HIS A 241 4.30 -3.15 -8.02
N PHE A 242 5.31 -3.15 -7.18
CA PHE A 242 5.32 -2.50 -5.87
C PHE A 242 6.49 -1.53 -5.77
N LYS A 243 6.28 -0.37 -5.14
CA LYS A 243 7.32 0.59 -4.78
C LYS A 243 6.92 1.41 -3.56
N ASN A 244 7.82 2.26 -3.08
CA ASN A 244 7.57 3.17 -1.95
C ASN A 244 7.03 2.47 -0.70
N ILE A 245 7.46 1.21 -0.48
CA ILE A 245 7.01 0.42 0.67
C ILE A 245 7.72 0.92 1.90
N LYS A 246 6.98 1.51 2.82
CA LYS A 246 7.48 2.07 4.07
C LYS A 246 6.54 1.82 5.23
N ILE A 247 7.10 1.72 6.42
CA ILE A 247 6.36 1.45 7.65
C ILE A 247 6.79 2.38 8.77
N LYS A 248 5.83 2.74 9.63
CA LYS A 248 6.06 3.43 10.88
C LYS A 248 5.44 2.61 12.00
N GLU A 249 6.25 2.20 12.96
CA GLU A 249 5.75 1.52 14.14
C GLU A 249 5.01 2.51 15.03
N LEU A 250 3.88 2.10 15.55
CA LEU A 250 3.01 2.89 16.43
C LEU A 250 3.07 2.28 17.84
N ASP A 251 3.05 3.13 18.86
CA ASP A 251 3.01 2.74 20.29
C ASP A 251 1.63 2.21 20.70
#